data_6dc9b91de98e2a9c6862b3db49ef0917
#
_entry.id   6dc9b91de98e2a9c6862b3db49ef0917
#
_cell.length_a   1.000
_cell.length_b   1.000
_cell.length_c   1.000
_cell.angle_alpha   90.00
_cell.angle_beta   90.00
_cell.angle_gamma   90.00
#
_symmetry.space_group_name_H-M   'P 1'
#
loop_
_entity.id
_entity.type
_entity.pdbx_description
1 polymer ?
#
loop_
_entity_poly.entity_id
_entity_poly.type
_entity_poly.pdbx_seq_one_letter_code
_entity_poly.pdbx_strand_id
1 'polypeptide(L)'
;LTVTTECVNKDEGLIPMQDGWHPYFTLGNSINDLYLEFQVKNMVEFNSELIPTGKVIDYTKFSTIEKLGDAFLDNCFTLDTQECQPLCVLRNVEKSIEVQLLPDESYPYLQVYTPPHRRSIAIENISGAPDAFNNEMGVVTLESGQSALFKTSYKIQLLNKK
;
A
#
# COMPACT_ATOMS: atom_id res chain seq x y z
N LEU A 1 0.19 -9.23 13.24
CA LEU A 1 1.42 -9.57 12.54
C LEU A 1 2.20 -8.29 12.25
N THR A 2 3.46 -8.24 12.68
CA THR A 2 4.37 -7.17 12.28
C THR A 2 5.45 -7.77 11.40
N VAL A 3 5.75 -7.09 10.31
CA VAL A 3 6.82 -7.43 9.39
C VAL A 3 7.85 -6.31 9.43
N THR A 4 9.10 -6.68 9.56
CA THR A 4 10.24 -5.76 9.57
C THR A 4 11.29 -6.30 8.61
N THR A 5 11.74 -5.44 7.69
CA THR A 5 12.82 -5.71 6.76
C THR A 5 13.99 -4.82 7.11
N GLU A 6 15.17 -5.39 7.30
CA GLU A 6 16.42 -4.64 7.44
C GLU A 6 17.32 -4.95 6.25
N CYS A 7 17.75 -3.91 5.56
CA CYS A 7 18.68 -4.00 4.44
C CYS A 7 19.98 -3.29 4.79
N VAL A 8 21.11 -3.95 4.57
CA VAL A 8 22.44 -3.39 4.86
C VAL A 8 23.25 -3.38 3.59
N ASN A 9 23.76 -2.22 3.19
CA ASN A 9 24.71 -2.13 2.08
C ASN A 9 26.06 -2.74 2.50
N LYS A 10 26.48 -3.83 1.85
CA LYS A 10 27.76 -4.50 2.07
C LYS A 10 28.80 -4.19 0.97
N ASP A 11 28.41 -3.41 -0.03
CA ASP A 11 29.33 -2.95 -1.07
C ASP A 11 30.11 -1.69 -0.63
N GLU A 12 31.16 -1.35 -1.37
CA GLU A 12 31.94 -0.14 -1.14
C GLU A 12 31.27 1.10 -1.73
N GLY A 13 30.38 0.94 -2.73
CA GLY A 13 29.66 2.01 -3.42
C GLY A 13 28.27 2.28 -2.87
N LEU A 14 27.62 3.30 -3.43
CA LEU A 14 26.22 3.60 -3.20
C LEU A 14 25.32 2.54 -3.84
N ILE A 15 24.31 2.07 -3.12
CA ILE A 15 23.32 1.13 -3.64
C ILE A 15 21.94 1.78 -3.56
N PRO A 16 21.22 1.96 -4.69
CA PRO A 16 19.81 2.28 -4.68
C PRO A 16 19.00 1.03 -4.36
N MET A 17 17.94 1.19 -3.57
CA MET A 17 17.05 0.11 -3.23
C MET A 17 15.61 0.57 -3.04
N GLN A 18 14.72 -0.40 -3.07
CA GLN A 18 13.31 -0.26 -2.77
C GLN A 18 12.85 -1.54 -2.06
N ASP A 19 11.96 -1.41 -1.08
CA ASP A 19 11.35 -2.53 -0.37
C ASP A 19 9.84 -2.47 -0.48
N GLY A 20 9.19 -3.61 -0.43
CA GLY A 20 7.74 -3.69 -0.47
C GLY A 20 7.20 -5.09 -0.22
N TRP A 21 5.94 -5.14 0.18
CA TRP A 21 5.22 -6.38 0.44
C TRP A 21 3.96 -6.42 -0.42
N HIS A 22 3.74 -7.53 -1.11
CA HIS A 22 2.63 -7.73 -2.05
C HIS A 22 1.61 -8.77 -1.54
N PRO A 23 0.97 -8.55 -0.38
CA PRO A 23 -0.01 -9.47 0.15
C PRO A 23 -1.32 -9.41 -0.61
N TYR A 24 -1.95 -10.56 -0.80
CA TYR A 24 -3.33 -10.66 -1.25
C TYR A 24 -4.25 -10.98 -0.09
N PHE A 25 -5.35 -10.23 0.01
CA PHE A 25 -6.37 -10.42 1.04
C PHE A 25 -7.64 -11.03 0.44
N THR A 26 -8.18 -12.02 1.17
CA THR A 26 -9.46 -12.68 0.87
C THR A 26 -10.30 -12.72 2.14
N LEU A 27 -11.31 -11.87 2.23
CA LEU A 27 -12.20 -11.78 3.39
C LEU A 27 -13.60 -12.36 3.11
N GLY A 28 -13.85 -12.85 1.89
CA GLY A 28 -15.13 -13.35 1.44
C GLY A 28 -15.05 -14.03 0.10
N ASN A 29 -16.21 -14.27 -0.52
CA ASN A 29 -16.30 -14.92 -1.84
C ASN A 29 -15.97 -13.95 -2.98
N SER A 30 -16.23 -12.66 -2.78
CA SER A 30 -15.97 -11.59 -3.73
C SER A 30 -15.46 -10.34 -3.01
N ILE A 31 -14.51 -9.64 -3.61
CA ILE A 31 -14.07 -8.33 -3.12
C ILE A 31 -15.10 -7.24 -3.39
N ASN A 32 -16.07 -7.46 -4.28
CA ASN A 32 -17.12 -6.48 -4.58
C ASN A 32 -17.99 -6.17 -3.34
N ASP A 33 -18.05 -7.09 -2.38
CA ASP A 33 -18.82 -6.93 -1.15
C ASP A 33 -18.00 -6.40 0.03
N LEU A 34 -16.72 -6.14 -0.19
CA LEU A 34 -15.84 -5.56 0.81
C LEU A 34 -15.95 -4.04 0.80
N TYR A 35 -15.57 -3.45 1.92
CA TYR A 35 -15.44 -2.02 2.11
C TYR A 35 -13.96 -1.68 2.26
N LEU A 36 -13.55 -0.60 1.64
CA LEU A 36 -12.17 -0.13 1.61
C LEU A 36 -12.10 1.32 2.10
N GLU A 37 -11.05 1.63 2.83
CA GLU A 37 -10.67 2.98 3.23
C GLU A 37 -9.15 3.07 3.26
N PHE A 38 -8.59 4.17 2.77
CA PHE A 38 -7.17 4.45 2.94
C PHE A 38 -6.89 5.95 2.98
N GLN A 39 -5.95 6.34 3.83
CA GLN A 39 -5.56 7.72 4.05
C GLN A 39 -4.47 8.12 3.04
N VAL A 40 -4.89 8.71 1.94
CA VAL A 40 -3.99 9.10 0.85
C VAL A 40 -4.08 10.59 0.57
N LYS A 41 -2.96 11.17 0.13
CA LYS A 41 -2.90 12.53 -0.39
C LYS A 41 -3.23 12.57 -1.87
N ASN A 42 -2.58 11.70 -2.63
CA ASN A 42 -2.65 11.72 -4.08
C ASN A 42 -2.51 10.31 -4.65
N MET A 43 -2.89 10.18 -5.91
CA MET A 43 -2.60 9.02 -6.75
C MET A 43 -1.45 9.35 -7.70
N VAL A 44 -0.52 8.43 -7.88
CA VAL A 44 0.56 8.56 -8.87
C VAL A 44 -0.04 8.47 -10.27
N GLU A 45 0.29 9.42 -11.14
CA GLU A 45 -0.14 9.41 -12.53
C GLU A 45 0.68 8.39 -13.33
N PHE A 46 0.00 7.50 -14.05
CA PHE A 46 0.61 6.54 -14.97
C PHE A 46 0.31 6.92 -16.43
N ASN A 47 1.26 6.64 -17.32
CA ASN A 47 1.04 6.71 -18.76
C ASN A 47 0.30 5.45 -19.27
N SER A 48 0.09 5.36 -20.59
CA SER A 48 -0.59 4.22 -21.21
C SER A 48 0.16 2.88 -21.10
N GLU A 49 1.43 2.90 -20.73
CA GLU A 49 2.28 1.72 -20.51
C GLU A 49 2.36 1.32 -19.03
N LEU A 50 1.53 1.95 -18.17
CA LEU A 50 1.53 1.79 -16.72
C LEU A 50 2.86 2.17 -16.05
N ILE A 51 3.57 3.14 -16.63
CA ILE A 51 4.79 3.71 -16.07
C ILE A 51 4.44 5.06 -15.42
N PRO A 52 4.87 5.34 -14.19
CA PRO A 52 4.68 6.63 -13.55
C PRO A 52 5.25 7.78 -14.38
N THR A 53 4.49 8.87 -14.51
CA THR A 53 4.93 10.08 -15.23
C THR A 53 5.78 11.02 -14.37
N GLY A 54 5.98 10.70 -13.09
CA GLY A 54 6.59 11.57 -12.09
C GLY A 54 5.62 12.61 -11.51
N LYS A 55 4.34 12.58 -11.91
CA LYS A 55 3.29 13.46 -11.39
C LYS A 55 2.34 12.73 -10.47
N VAL A 56 1.63 13.51 -9.68
CA VAL A 56 0.53 13.02 -8.83
C VAL A 56 -0.74 13.81 -9.13
N ILE A 57 -1.89 13.17 -8.94
CA ILE A 57 -3.22 13.75 -9.10
C ILE A 57 -4.03 13.57 -7.82
N ASP A 58 -4.92 14.50 -7.54
CA ASP A 58 -5.79 14.42 -6.37
C ASP A 58 -6.67 13.16 -6.43
N TYR A 59 -6.79 12.49 -5.30
CA TYR A 59 -7.62 11.31 -5.16
C TYR A 59 -8.37 11.32 -3.84
N THR A 60 -9.69 11.20 -3.90
CA THR A 60 -10.57 11.29 -2.72
C THR A 60 -11.48 10.07 -2.55
N LYS A 61 -11.57 9.20 -3.55
CA LYS A 61 -12.34 7.96 -3.41
C LYS A 61 -11.67 7.07 -2.36
N PHE A 62 -12.46 6.44 -1.50
CA PHE A 62 -12.00 5.65 -0.37
C PHE A 62 -11.24 6.42 0.72
N SER A 63 -11.31 7.76 0.76
CA SER A 63 -10.86 8.56 1.92
C SER A 63 -11.72 8.34 3.17
N THR A 64 -12.90 7.77 2.98
CA THR A 64 -13.78 7.22 4.01
C THR A 64 -14.16 5.81 3.63
N ILE A 65 -14.67 5.03 4.60
CA ILE A 65 -15.03 3.63 4.36
C ILE A 65 -16.17 3.52 3.33
N GLU A 66 -15.86 3.00 2.16
CA GLU A 66 -16.79 2.84 1.04
C GLU A 66 -16.81 1.42 0.51
N LYS A 67 -17.95 0.99 -0.05
CA LYS A 67 -18.05 -0.31 -0.72
C LYS A 67 -17.18 -0.31 -1.98
N LEU A 68 -16.34 -1.36 -2.13
CA LEU A 68 -15.46 -1.49 -3.30
C LEU A 68 -16.27 -1.68 -4.59
N GLY A 69 -17.37 -2.46 -4.55
CA GLY A 69 -18.22 -2.69 -5.71
C GLY A 69 -17.43 -3.27 -6.88
N ASP A 70 -17.66 -2.73 -8.06
CA ASP A 70 -16.98 -3.06 -9.31
C ASP A 70 -15.74 -2.18 -9.59
N ALA A 71 -15.35 -1.32 -8.64
CA ALA A 71 -14.19 -0.47 -8.83
C ALA A 71 -12.96 -1.29 -9.23
N PHE A 72 -12.34 -0.89 -10.33
CA PHE A 72 -11.05 -1.39 -10.76
C PHE A 72 -9.95 -0.48 -10.20
N LEU A 73 -8.97 -1.09 -9.56
CA LEU A 73 -7.77 -0.43 -9.07
C LEU A 73 -6.56 -1.21 -9.58
N ASP A 74 -5.60 -0.49 -10.10
CA ASP A 74 -4.23 -0.89 -10.38
C ASP A 74 -3.39 0.38 -10.29
N ASN A 75 -3.34 0.93 -9.06
CA ASN A 75 -2.86 2.29 -8.85
C ASN A 75 -1.95 2.37 -7.62
N CYS A 76 -0.98 3.26 -7.73
CA CYS A 76 -0.10 3.66 -6.65
C CYS A 76 -0.56 4.99 -6.04
N PHE A 77 -0.55 5.06 -4.71
CA PHE A 77 -0.98 6.23 -3.94
C PHE A 77 0.12 6.69 -2.99
N THR A 78 0.19 7.99 -2.73
CA THR A 78 1.00 8.53 -1.64
C THR A 78 0.18 8.55 -0.36
N LEU A 79 0.64 7.84 0.67
CA LEU A 79 -0.02 7.82 1.97
C LEU A 79 0.16 9.15 2.73
N ASP A 80 -0.84 9.54 3.48
CA ASP A 80 -0.68 10.57 4.49
C ASP A 80 -0.25 9.95 5.82
N THR A 81 1.06 9.79 5.98
CA THR A 81 1.65 9.18 7.18
C THR A 81 1.51 10.05 8.43
N GLN A 82 1.00 11.28 8.30
CA GLN A 82 0.68 12.15 9.43
C GLN A 82 -0.71 11.88 10.02
N GLU A 83 -1.55 11.16 9.27
CA GLU A 83 -2.86 10.76 9.74
C GLU A 83 -2.79 9.63 10.79
N CYS A 84 -3.88 9.47 11.53
CA CYS A 84 -3.97 8.44 12.56
C CYS A 84 -4.03 7.04 11.93
N GLN A 85 -3.26 6.12 12.50
CA GLN A 85 -3.33 4.69 12.14
C GLN A 85 -4.71 4.09 12.52
N PRO A 86 -5.24 3.12 11.74
CA PRO A 86 -4.63 2.50 10.55
C PRO A 86 -4.71 3.40 9.31
N LEU A 87 -3.70 3.33 8.43
CA LEU A 87 -3.72 4.07 7.17
C LEU A 87 -4.51 3.38 6.05
N CYS A 88 -4.82 2.10 6.20
CA CYS A 88 -5.72 1.39 5.30
C CYS A 88 -6.55 0.35 6.05
N VAL A 89 -7.81 0.23 5.66
CA VAL A 89 -8.78 -0.71 6.24
C VAL A 89 -9.50 -1.45 5.12
N LEU A 90 -9.50 -2.78 5.21
CA LEU A 90 -10.33 -3.65 4.37
C LEU A 90 -11.33 -4.38 5.27
N ARG A 91 -12.63 -4.23 5.01
CA ARG A 91 -13.71 -4.72 5.87
C ARG A 91 -14.71 -5.60 5.14
N ASN A 92 -15.06 -6.72 5.74
CA ASN A 92 -16.26 -7.50 5.39
C ASN A 92 -17.30 -7.30 6.49
N VAL A 93 -18.36 -6.55 6.17
CA VAL A 93 -19.44 -6.23 7.12
C VAL A 93 -20.28 -7.48 7.45
N GLU A 94 -20.56 -8.32 6.46
CA GLU A 94 -21.35 -9.54 6.62
C GLU A 94 -20.67 -10.52 7.59
N LYS A 95 -19.35 -10.69 7.44
CA LYS A 95 -18.56 -11.57 8.32
C LYS A 95 -18.12 -10.89 9.61
N SER A 96 -18.39 -9.60 9.76
CA SER A 96 -17.96 -8.80 10.91
C SER A 96 -16.44 -8.89 11.15
N ILE A 97 -15.65 -8.82 10.09
CA ILE A 97 -14.18 -8.90 10.13
C ILE A 97 -13.55 -7.75 9.38
N GLU A 98 -12.42 -7.30 9.88
CA GLU A 98 -11.64 -6.21 9.32
C GLU A 98 -10.15 -6.54 9.37
N VAL A 99 -9.42 -6.16 8.32
CA VAL A 99 -7.96 -6.10 8.29
C VAL A 99 -7.55 -4.64 8.26
N GLN A 100 -6.69 -4.27 9.18
CA GLN A 100 -6.07 -2.96 9.27
C GLN A 100 -4.60 -3.06 8.87
N LEU A 101 -4.15 -2.16 8.01
CA LEU A 101 -2.76 -2.01 7.61
C LEU A 101 -2.19 -0.77 8.31
N LEU A 102 -1.08 -0.98 9.01
CA LEU A 102 -0.43 0.03 9.84
C LEU A 102 1.06 0.14 9.41
N PRO A 103 1.32 0.70 8.21
CA PRO A 103 2.70 1.00 7.83
C PRO A 103 3.23 2.15 8.67
N ASP A 104 4.54 2.14 8.94
CA ASP A 104 5.21 3.33 9.44
C ASP A 104 5.69 4.22 8.28
N GLU A 105 6.43 5.26 8.59
CA GLU A 105 6.92 6.24 7.62
C GLU A 105 7.89 5.67 6.57
N SER A 106 8.40 4.46 6.77
CA SER A 106 9.29 3.78 5.81
C SER A 106 8.55 3.29 4.56
N TYR A 107 7.20 3.21 4.62
CA TYR A 107 6.34 2.84 3.50
C TYR A 107 5.37 3.98 3.15
N PRO A 108 5.84 5.05 2.51
CA PRO A 108 5.01 6.22 2.19
C PRO A 108 4.09 6.02 0.98
N TYR A 109 4.12 4.85 0.34
CA TYR A 109 3.28 4.51 -0.80
C TYR A 109 2.41 3.29 -0.53
N LEU A 110 1.25 3.26 -1.18
CA LEU A 110 0.32 2.15 -1.18
C LEU A 110 -0.02 1.78 -2.63
N GLN A 111 0.31 0.56 -3.07
CA GLN A 111 -0.21 0.03 -4.33
C GLN A 111 -1.45 -0.79 -4.03
N VAL A 112 -2.52 -0.57 -4.78
CA VAL A 112 -3.75 -1.36 -4.67
C VAL A 112 -4.08 -1.95 -6.02
N TYR A 113 -4.27 -3.29 -6.06
CA TYR A 113 -4.65 -4.00 -7.27
C TYR A 113 -5.87 -4.90 -7.04
N THR A 114 -6.84 -4.78 -7.94
CA THR A 114 -8.07 -5.60 -7.94
C THR A 114 -8.06 -6.54 -9.14
N PRO A 115 -7.65 -7.82 -8.99
CA PRO A 115 -7.60 -8.78 -10.08
C PRO A 115 -8.95 -8.99 -10.77
N PRO A 116 -8.99 -9.28 -12.08
CA PRO A 116 -10.23 -9.50 -12.84
C PRO A 116 -11.14 -10.60 -12.26
N HIS A 117 -10.55 -11.61 -11.61
CA HIS A 117 -11.32 -12.68 -10.99
C HIS A 117 -12.11 -12.24 -9.73
N ARG A 118 -11.85 -11.06 -9.18
CA ARG A 118 -12.57 -10.42 -8.07
C ARG A 118 -12.68 -11.24 -6.76
N ARG A 119 -11.78 -12.20 -6.53
CA ARG A 119 -11.77 -13.04 -5.32
C ARG A 119 -10.77 -12.60 -4.25
N SER A 120 -9.80 -11.79 -4.63
CA SER A 120 -8.80 -11.21 -3.73
C SER A 120 -8.46 -9.78 -4.16
N ILE A 121 -7.87 -9.03 -3.27
CA ILE A 121 -7.32 -7.70 -3.50
C ILE A 121 -5.88 -7.67 -2.99
N ALA A 122 -4.96 -7.13 -3.77
CA ALA A 122 -3.63 -6.79 -3.28
C ALA A 122 -3.65 -5.38 -2.68
N ILE A 123 -3.06 -5.25 -1.49
CA ILE A 123 -2.86 -3.96 -0.81
C ILE A 123 -1.43 -3.98 -0.29
N GLU A 124 -0.58 -3.20 -0.93
CA GLU A 124 0.87 -3.33 -0.87
C GLU A 124 1.49 -2.09 -0.24
N ASN A 125 2.17 -2.26 0.89
CA ASN A 125 3.01 -1.21 1.44
C ASN A 125 4.37 -1.24 0.72
N ILE A 126 4.75 -0.14 0.09
CA ILE A 126 5.99 0.00 -0.69
C ILE A 126 6.73 1.28 -0.31
N SER A 127 8.06 1.20 -0.30
CA SER A 127 8.93 2.33 0.09
C SER A 127 9.05 3.37 -1.02
N GLY A 128 8.80 2.99 -2.26
CA GLY A 128 8.83 3.87 -3.42
C GLY A 128 7.78 3.47 -4.45
N ALA A 129 7.43 4.38 -5.34
CA ALA A 129 6.50 4.13 -6.42
C ALA A 129 7.06 3.10 -7.42
N PRO A 130 6.23 2.46 -8.25
CA PRO A 130 6.73 1.66 -9.36
C PRO A 130 7.74 2.45 -10.21
N ASP A 131 8.75 1.76 -10.72
CA ASP A 131 9.84 2.35 -11.52
C ASP A 131 10.67 3.44 -10.80
N ALA A 132 10.74 3.38 -9.46
CA ALA A 132 11.43 4.38 -8.65
C ALA A 132 12.91 4.57 -9.01
N PHE A 133 13.58 3.55 -9.54
CA PHE A 133 14.97 3.67 -9.99
C PHE A 133 15.17 4.61 -11.19
N ASN A 134 14.10 4.90 -11.95
CA ASN A 134 14.14 5.83 -13.07
C ASN A 134 13.46 7.17 -12.75
N ASN A 135 12.38 7.15 -11.95
CA ASN A 135 11.59 8.36 -11.65
C ASN A 135 11.92 8.99 -10.29
N GLU A 136 12.80 8.36 -9.50
CA GLU A 136 13.28 8.81 -8.17
C GLU A 136 12.18 8.96 -7.10
N MET A 137 10.96 8.48 -7.35
CA MET A 137 9.83 8.58 -6.41
C MET A 137 9.98 7.58 -5.26
N GLY A 138 10.69 7.96 -4.21
CA GLY A 138 10.86 7.16 -2.98
C GLY A 138 11.98 6.12 -3.05
N VAL A 139 12.92 6.25 -4.00
CA VAL A 139 14.13 5.42 -4.00
C VAL A 139 14.96 5.72 -2.74
N VAL A 140 15.41 4.67 -2.07
CA VAL A 140 16.32 4.76 -0.92
C VAL A 140 17.74 4.49 -1.42
N THR A 141 18.69 5.35 -1.05
CA THR A 141 20.11 5.15 -1.39
C THR A 141 20.91 4.90 -0.12
N LEU A 142 21.66 3.81 -0.09
CA LEU A 142 22.50 3.42 1.05
C LEU A 142 23.98 3.59 0.73
N GLU A 143 24.69 4.30 1.57
CA GLU A 143 26.15 4.34 1.58
C GLU A 143 26.73 3.00 2.08
N SER A 144 28.03 2.80 1.86
CA SER A 144 28.73 1.61 2.35
C SER A 144 28.55 1.43 3.85
N GLY A 145 28.09 0.26 4.28
CA GLY A 145 27.83 -0.08 5.65
C GLY A 145 26.52 0.50 6.24
N GLN A 146 25.83 1.36 5.52
CA GLN A 146 24.56 1.92 5.95
C GLN A 146 23.44 0.88 5.86
N SER A 147 22.44 1.00 6.76
CA SER A 147 21.21 0.17 6.74
C SER A 147 19.96 1.03 6.62
N ALA A 148 18.92 0.41 6.03
CA ALA A 148 17.55 0.91 6.07
C ALA A 148 16.66 -0.13 6.76
N LEU A 149 15.69 0.37 7.52
CA LEU A 149 14.70 -0.43 8.22
C LEU A 149 13.30 -0.07 7.72
N PHE A 150 12.52 -1.08 7.34
CA PHE A 150 11.15 -0.94 6.86
C PHE A 150 10.22 -1.73 7.76
N LYS A 151 9.07 -1.15 8.12
CA LYS A 151 8.16 -1.79 9.06
C LYS A 151 6.70 -1.54 8.70
N THR A 152 5.91 -2.62 8.68
CA THR A 152 4.45 -2.56 8.60
C THR A 152 3.81 -3.57 9.54
N SER A 153 2.58 -3.29 9.96
CA SER A 153 1.79 -4.21 10.78
C SER A 153 0.43 -4.45 10.16
N TYR A 154 -0.05 -5.67 10.31
CA TYR A 154 -1.38 -6.11 9.92
C TYR A 154 -2.15 -6.54 11.15
N LYS A 155 -3.30 -5.93 11.40
CA LYS A 155 -4.18 -6.27 12.52
C LYS A 155 -5.49 -6.82 11.98
N ILE A 156 -5.87 -8.00 12.45
CA ILE A 156 -7.20 -8.58 12.18
C ILE A 156 -8.09 -8.27 13.37
N GLN A 157 -9.27 -7.74 13.12
CA GLN A 157 -10.22 -7.34 14.14
C GLN A 157 -11.60 -7.89 13.83
N LEU A 158 -12.25 -8.46 14.85
CA LEU A 158 -13.67 -8.78 14.77
C LEU A 158 -14.47 -7.54 15.15
N LEU A 159 -15.46 -7.23 14.34
CA LEU A 159 -16.36 -6.12 14.59
C LEU A 159 -17.51 -6.59 15.48
N ASN A 160 -17.85 -5.82 16.49
CA ASN A 160 -19.02 -6.11 17.31
C ASN A 160 -20.28 -6.02 16.44
N LYS A 161 -21.08 -7.09 16.41
CA LYS A 161 -22.42 -7.02 15.83
C LYS A 161 -23.24 -6.03 16.68
N LYS A 162 -23.66 -4.96 16.07
CA LYS A 162 -24.66 -4.07 16.67
C LYS A 162 -26.02 -4.72 16.64
#